data_8a47135ede3dd6e37cabb54949edf5ff
#
_entry.id   8a47135ede3dd6e37cabb54949edf5ff
#
_cell.length_a   1.000
_cell.length_b   1.000
_cell.length_c   1.000
_cell.angle_alpha   90.00
_cell.angle_beta   90.00
_cell.angle_gamma   90.00
#
_symmetry.space_group_name_H-M   'P 1'
#
loop_
_entity.id
_entity.type
_entity.pdbx_description
1 polymer ?
#
loop_
_entity_poly.entity_id
_entity_poly.type
_entity_poly.pdbx_seq_one_letter_code
_entity_poly.pdbx_strand_id
1 'polypeptide(L)'
;MISRRHFLQFAAGSGLFGVASAAYGAGIEARGLRVTRYDLQPPQWPSDFRLKIAALADLHACEPWMDLDRIAEIVAQTNALGADMIVLLGDYVAGMRQVTRYIPAAEWAPVLAGLKAPLGVHAVLGNHDWWEDRTVQQAGQGKPIAQRELEAAGIPVYENDVVRLNKSGRPFWLAGLGDQLAYVPARRFRKLNRVGVDDLTATLAKVTDDAPVILLAHEPDVVMRVPARVSLQLSGHTLSLIHI
;
A
#
# COMPACT_ATOMS: atom_id res chain seq x y z
N MET A 1 6.58 17.08 53.45
CA MET A 1 6.47 18.15 52.45
C MET A 1 7.60 18.03 51.43
N ILE A 2 7.31 18.00 50.15
CA ILE A 2 8.34 17.97 49.09
C ILE A 2 8.95 19.38 49.02
N SER A 3 10.28 19.46 49.09
CA SER A 3 10.94 20.78 48.98
C SER A 3 10.84 21.33 47.55
N ARG A 4 10.86 22.66 47.38
CA ARG A 4 10.86 23.33 46.07
C ARG A 4 11.97 22.78 45.13
N ARG A 5 13.12 22.46 45.70
CA ARG A 5 14.27 21.88 44.99
C ARG A 5 13.95 20.51 44.42
N HIS A 6 13.36 19.62 45.20
CA HIS A 6 12.96 18.27 44.74
C HIS A 6 11.86 18.36 43.70
N PHE A 7 10.90 19.28 43.83
CA PHE A 7 9.87 19.49 42.83
C PHE A 7 10.45 19.96 41.48
N LEU A 8 11.40 20.95 41.52
CA LEU A 8 12.04 21.42 40.29
C LEU A 8 12.93 20.36 39.65
N GLN A 9 13.63 19.54 40.44
CA GLN A 9 14.42 18.39 39.90
C GLN A 9 13.53 17.34 39.25
N PHE A 10 12.40 17.02 39.88
CA PHE A 10 11.42 16.09 39.32
C PHE A 10 10.79 16.64 38.04
N ALA A 11 10.40 17.90 38.02
CA ALA A 11 9.82 18.55 36.82
C ALA A 11 10.83 18.60 35.66
N ALA A 12 12.09 18.94 35.94
CA ALA A 12 13.16 18.95 34.95
C ALA A 12 13.45 17.53 34.40
N GLY A 13 13.50 16.51 35.29
CA GLY A 13 13.68 15.12 34.88
C GLY A 13 12.54 14.59 34.02
N SER A 14 11.28 14.90 34.40
CA SER A 14 10.10 14.53 33.62
C SER A 14 10.07 15.23 32.26
N GLY A 15 10.47 16.50 32.20
CA GLY A 15 10.58 17.27 30.95
C GLY A 15 11.64 16.66 30.01
N LEU A 16 12.83 16.36 30.52
CA LEU A 16 13.90 15.70 29.74
C LEU A 16 13.49 14.33 29.23
N PHE A 17 12.83 13.53 30.08
CA PHE A 17 12.31 12.21 29.66
C PHE A 17 11.24 12.33 28.58
N GLY A 18 10.33 13.31 28.69
CA GLY A 18 9.32 13.59 27.69
C GLY A 18 9.92 13.99 26.33
N VAL A 19 10.93 14.88 26.34
CA VAL A 19 11.66 15.28 25.12
C VAL A 19 12.43 14.12 24.53
N ALA A 20 13.12 13.32 25.33
CA ALA A 20 13.87 12.16 24.86
C ALA A 20 12.94 11.10 24.26
N SER A 21 11.78 10.83 24.89
CA SER A 21 10.77 9.89 24.38
C SER A 21 10.15 10.38 23.07
N ALA A 22 9.84 11.69 22.95
CA ALA A 22 9.34 12.27 21.73
C ALA A 22 10.38 12.22 20.58
N ALA A 23 11.65 12.52 20.89
CA ALA A 23 12.75 12.44 19.93
C ALA A 23 13.00 10.99 19.48
N TYR A 24 12.91 10.03 20.39
CA TYR A 24 13.01 8.59 20.06
C TYR A 24 11.87 8.15 19.17
N GLY A 25 10.61 8.46 19.54
CA GLY A 25 9.43 8.10 18.76
C GLY A 25 9.42 8.71 17.35
N ALA A 26 9.76 10.00 17.24
CA ALA A 26 9.78 10.72 15.96
C ALA A 26 11.01 10.40 15.09
N GLY A 27 12.18 10.14 15.70
CA GLY A 27 13.44 9.99 14.98
C GLY A 27 13.87 8.54 14.71
N ILE A 28 13.67 7.65 15.67
CA ILE A 28 14.17 6.27 15.59
C ILE A 28 13.06 5.28 15.30
N GLU A 29 11.97 5.33 16.07
CA GLU A 29 10.87 4.37 15.93
C GLU A 29 10.11 4.56 14.61
N ALA A 30 9.83 5.80 14.23
CA ALA A 30 9.17 6.14 12.96
C ALA A 30 9.98 5.72 11.72
N ARG A 31 11.33 5.56 11.85
CA ARG A 31 12.21 5.10 10.77
C ARG A 31 12.57 3.62 10.84
N GLY A 32 12.13 2.92 11.88
CA GLY A 32 12.38 1.48 12.03
C GLY A 32 11.62 0.67 10.97
N LEU A 33 12.31 0.12 9.96
CA LEU A 33 11.69 -0.78 9.00
C LEU A 33 11.48 -2.16 9.63
N ARG A 34 10.23 -2.61 9.68
CA ARG A 34 9.84 -3.88 10.28
C ARG A 34 9.21 -4.80 9.24
N VAL A 35 9.71 -6.02 9.15
CA VAL A 35 9.10 -7.08 8.33
C VAL A 35 8.22 -7.94 9.22
N THR A 36 6.92 -7.95 8.94
CA THR A 36 5.96 -8.87 9.55
C THR A 36 5.77 -10.07 8.64
N ARG A 37 5.73 -11.28 9.21
CA ARG A 37 5.56 -12.52 8.45
C ARG A 37 4.30 -13.22 8.89
N TYR A 38 3.55 -13.67 7.90
CA TYR A 38 2.36 -14.50 8.06
C TYR A 38 2.57 -15.82 7.30
N ASP A 39 2.18 -16.92 7.90
CA ASP A 39 2.10 -18.23 7.24
C ASP A 39 0.64 -18.61 7.19
N LEU A 40 0.08 -18.62 5.98
CA LEU A 40 -1.34 -18.75 5.73
C LEU A 40 -1.60 -19.99 4.87
N GLN A 41 -2.74 -20.65 5.14
CA GLN A 41 -3.30 -21.69 4.29
C GLN A 41 -4.69 -21.22 3.82
N PRO A 42 -4.76 -20.41 2.74
CA PRO A 42 -6.04 -19.89 2.28
C PRO A 42 -6.98 -20.99 1.79
N PRO A 43 -8.30 -20.78 1.85
CA PRO A 43 -9.27 -21.68 1.22
C PRO A 43 -8.96 -21.91 -0.27
N GLN A 44 -9.19 -23.12 -0.76
CA GLN A 44 -8.95 -23.51 -2.17
C GLN A 44 -7.49 -23.39 -2.63
N TRP A 45 -6.54 -23.05 -1.74
CA TRP A 45 -5.13 -23.04 -2.05
C TRP A 45 -4.55 -24.45 -1.91
N PRO A 46 -3.87 -25.00 -2.93
CA PRO A 46 -3.30 -26.36 -2.83
C PRO A 46 -2.28 -26.45 -1.69
N SER A 47 -2.41 -27.44 -0.83
CA SER A 47 -1.61 -27.58 0.40
C SER A 47 -0.10 -27.76 0.13
N ASP A 48 0.25 -28.26 -1.05
CA ASP A 48 1.62 -28.48 -1.52
C ASP A 48 2.15 -27.31 -2.39
N PHE A 49 1.37 -26.25 -2.58
CA PHE A 49 1.78 -25.09 -3.36
C PHE A 49 2.19 -23.92 -2.45
N ARG A 50 3.49 -23.69 -2.36
CA ARG A 50 4.07 -22.59 -1.59
C ARG A 50 4.31 -21.37 -2.48
N LEU A 51 3.78 -20.21 -2.08
CA LEU A 51 3.99 -18.93 -2.73
C LEU A 51 4.39 -17.90 -1.68
N LYS A 52 5.56 -17.28 -1.85
CA LYS A 52 6.06 -16.23 -0.98
C LYS A 52 5.78 -14.88 -1.61
N ILE A 53 4.94 -14.08 -0.98
CA ILE A 53 4.56 -12.76 -1.44
C ILE A 53 5.17 -11.72 -0.50
N ALA A 54 5.81 -10.68 -1.05
CA ALA A 54 6.11 -9.47 -0.31
C ALA A 54 5.07 -8.40 -0.68
N ALA A 55 4.42 -7.81 0.31
CA ALA A 55 3.42 -6.76 0.13
C ALA A 55 3.92 -5.44 0.69
N LEU A 56 3.81 -4.38 -0.10
CA LEU A 56 4.09 -3.00 0.27
C LEU A 56 2.83 -2.17 0.05
N ALA A 57 2.51 -1.28 1.00
CA ALA A 57 1.38 -0.38 0.92
C ALA A 57 1.71 0.96 1.56
N ASP A 58 0.94 1.99 1.24
CA ASP A 58 0.88 3.26 1.97
C ASP A 58 2.26 3.94 2.12
N LEU A 59 3.03 4.02 1.01
CA LEU A 59 4.35 4.64 1.00
C LEU A 59 4.27 6.15 1.28
N HIS A 60 3.28 6.84 0.68
CA HIS A 60 3.08 8.28 0.87
C HIS A 60 4.37 9.08 0.70
N ALA A 61 4.99 9.01 -0.48
CA ALA A 61 6.29 9.59 -0.79
C ALA A 61 6.35 11.10 -0.51
N CYS A 62 7.13 11.50 0.50
CA CYS A 62 7.27 12.89 0.93
C CYS A 62 8.48 13.10 1.82
N GLU A 63 8.98 14.33 1.90
CA GLU A 63 9.98 14.72 2.87
C GLU A 63 9.31 15.36 4.12
N PRO A 64 9.82 15.11 5.31
CA PRO A 64 11.04 14.34 5.62
C PRO A 64 10.76 12.85 5.96
N TRP A 65 9.54 12.33 5.74
CA TRP A 65 9.08 11.07 6.32
C TRP A 65 9.36 9.84 5.45
N MET A 66 9.14 9.95 4.15
CA MET A 66 9.32 8.89 3.16
C MET A 66 10.03 9.47 1.92
N ASP A 67 11.29 9.85 2.11
CA ASP A 67 12.16 10.35 1.06
C ASP A 67 12.64 9.22 0.11
N LEU A 68 13.32 9.60 -0.96
CA LEU A 68 13.78 8.64 -1.97
C LEU A 68 14.78 7.64 -1.41
N ASP A 69 15.65 8.06 -0.48
CA ASP A 69 16.61 7.17 0.16
C ASP A 69 15.89 6.12 1.00
N ARG A 70 14.83 6.54 1.71
CA ARG A 70 13.99 5.64 2.48
C ARG A 70 13.26 4.64 1.60
N ILE A 71 12.73 5.08 0.46
CA ILE A 71 12.09 4.18 -0.52
C ILE A 71 13.12 3.19 -1.07
N ALA A 72 14.35 3.65 -1.35
CA ALA A 72 15.43 2.77 -1.81
C ALA A 72 15.84 1.72 -0.75
N GLU A 73 15.87 2.08 0.55
CA GLU A 73 16.07 1.12 1.64
C GLU A 73 14.96 0.06 1.68
N ILE A 74 13.69 0.47 1.52
CA ILE A 74 12.53 -0.44 1.46
C ILE A 74 12.68 -1.40 0.27
N VAL A 75 13.05 -0.89 -0.91
CA VAL A 75 13.31 -1.70 -2.10
C VAL A 75 14.42 -2.73 -1.85
N ALA A 76 15.54 -2.30 -1.29
CA ALA A 76 16.67 -3.19 -0.98
C ALA A 76 16.27 -4.28 0.02
N GLN A 77 15.57 -3.92 1.09
CA GLN A 77 15.11 -4.88 2.08
C GLN A 77 14.06 -5.84 1.52
N THR A 78 13.13 -5.36 0.69
CA THR A 78 12.11 -6.21 0.05
C THR A 78 12.75 -7.23 -0.87
N ASN A 79 13.74 -6.81 -1.67
CA ASN A 79 14.50 -7.71 -2.54
C ASN A 79 15.26 -8.78 -1.74
N ALA A 80 15.82 -8.40 -0.58
CA ALA A 80 16.52 -9.33 0.31
C ALA A 80 15.61 -10.41 0.92
N LEU A 81 14.28 -10.19 0.93
CA LEU A 81 13.33 -11.21 1.38
C LEU A 81 13.30 -12.42 0.45
N GLY A 82 13.69 -12.30 -0.81
CA GLY A 82 13.62 -13.36 -1.81
C GLY A 82 12.18 -13.85 -2.01
N ALA A 83 11.24 -12.93 -2.20
CA ALA A 83 9.85 -13.25 -2.50
C ALA A 83 9.71 -13.80 -3.93
N ASP A 84 8.73 -14.67 -4.15
CA ASP A 84 8.36 -15.15 -5.49
C ASP A 84 7.68 -14.04 -6.31
N MET A 85 6.91 -13.20 -5.63
CA MET A 85 6.13 -12.10 -6.19
C MET A 85 6.15 -10.91 -5.22
N ILE A 86 6.14 -9.70 -5.74
CA ILE A 86 5.98 -8.47 -4.95
C ILE A 86 4.67 -7.80 -5.38
N VAL A 87 3.88 -7.38 -4.42
CA VAL A 87 2.64 -6.63 -4.67
C VAL A 87 2.70 -5.26 -4.00
N LEU A 88 2.27 -4.24 -4.73
CA LEU A 88 2.17 -2.85 -4.31
C LEU A 88 0.69 -2.50 -4.19
N LEU A 89 0.24 -2.16 -2.97
CA LEU A 89 -1.18 -2.09 -2.64
C LEU A 89 -1.73 -0.66 -2.58
N GLY A 90 -1.07 0.29 -3.26
CA GLY A 90 -1.57 1.66 -3.41
C GLY A 90 -1.04 2.66 -2.38
N ASP A 91 -1.50 3.90 -2.51
CA ASP A 91 -1.12 5.07 -1.72
C ASP A 91 0.38 5.37 -1.77
N TYR A 92 0.91 5.52 -2.99
CA TYR A 92 2.28 5.96 -3.23
C TYR A 92 2.43 7.45 -3.01
N VAL A 93 1.38 8.22 -3.32
CA VAL A 93 1.34 9.68 -3.23
C VAL A 93 0.95 10.10 -1.82
N ALA A 94 1.64 11.11 -1.27
CA ALA A 94 1.34 11.64 0.06
C ALA A 94 0.24 12.70 -0.01
N GLY A 95 -0.76 12.60 0.87
CA GLY A 95 -1.80 13.61 1.08
C GLY A 95 -1.72 14.34 2.43
N MET A 96 -0.74 14.02 3.28
CA MET A 96 -0.58 14.64 4.61
C MET A 96 -0.04 16.07 4.50
N ARG A 97 -0.36 16.92 5.51
CA ARG A 97 0.00 18.34 5.48
C ARG A 97 1.35 18.67 6.14
N GLN A 98 1.84 17.81 7.03
CA GLN A 98 3.10 18.02 7.75
C GLN A 98 4.29 17.51 6.94
N VAL A 99 4.48 18.07 5.76
CA VAL A 99 5.57 17.72 4.84
C VAL A 99 6.32 18.97 4.41
N THR A 100 7.61 18.84 4.16
CA THR A 100 8.45 19.90 3.59
C THR A 100 8.42 19.86 2.06
N ARG A 101 8.21 18.67 1.47
CA ARG A 101 8.11 18.47 0.02
C ARG A 101 7.26 17.23 -0.30
N TYR A 102 6.36 17.36 -1.25
CA TYR A 102 5.74 16.19 -1.90
C TYR A 102 6.67 15.70 -3.01
N ILE A 103 6.98 14.40 -3.03
CA ILE A 103 7.84 13.81 -4.04
C ILE A 103 6.99 13.41 -5.25
N PRO A 104 7.27 13.97 -6.44
CA PRO A 104 6.53 13.63 -7.65
C PRO A 104 6.67 12.15 -8.03
N ALA A 105 5.64 11.60 -8.69
CA ALA A 105 5.66 10.21 -9.13
C ALA A 105 6.84 9.89 -10.06
N ALA A 106 7.24 10.81 -10.91
CA ALA A 106 8.40 10.68 -11.79
C ALA A 106 9.74 10.49 -11.03
N GLU A 107 9.80 10.82 -9.73
CA GLU A 107 11.00 10.61 -8.91
C GLU A 107 10.97 9.27 -8.15
N TRP A 108 9.83 8.90 -7.54
CA TRP A 108 9.75 7.67 -6.75
C TRP A 108 9.46 6.41 -7.57
N ALA A 109 8.77 6.49 -8.71
CA ALA A 109 8.46 5.32 -9.53
C ALA A 109 9.73 4.64 -10.09
N PRO A 110 10.76 5.37 -10.58
CA PRO A 110 12.04 4.76 -10.97
C PRO A 110 12.76 4.05 -9.80
N VAL A 111 12.60 4.51 -8.56
CA VAL A 111 13.18 3.83 -7.39
C VAL A 111 12.47 2.49 -7.15
N LEU A 112 11.14 2.47 -7.26
CA LEU A 112 10.33 1.25 -7.14
C LEU A 112 10.62 0.25 -8.28
N ALA A 113 11.06 0.69 -9.45
CA ALA A 113 11.52 -0.19 -10.54
C ALA A 113 12.74 -1.04 -10.14
N GLY A 114 13.43 -0.71 -9.05
CA GLY A 114 14.46 -1.53 -8.44
C GLY A 114 13.96 -2.81 -7.74
N LEU A 115 12.66 -2.97 -7.52
CA LEU A 115 12.05 -4.19 -6.98
C LEU A 115 12.20 -5.36 -7.96
N LYS A 116 12.51 -6.56 -7.42
CA LYS A 116 12.76 -7.75 -8.23
C LYS A 116 12.15 -9.01 -7.61
N ALA A 117 11.33 -9.70 -8.37
CA ALA A 117 10.79 -11.01 -8.01
C ALA A 117 10.62 -11.88 -9.26
N PRO A 118 10.78 -13.23 -9.15
CA PRO A 118 10.65 -14.13 -10.29
C PRO A 118 9.30 -14.07 -11.02
N LEU A 119 8.21 -13.84 -10.29
CA LEU A 119 6.87 -13.68 -10.85
C LEU A 119 6.48 -12.22 -11.10
N GLY A 120 7.42 -11.30 -10.93
CA GLY A 120 7.21 -9.87 -11.19
C GLY A 120 6.79 -9.07 -9.97
N VAL A 121 6.59 -7.78 -10.25
CA VAL A 121 6.07 -6.76 -9.34
C VAL A 121 4.73 -6.30 -9.91
N HIS A 122 3.69 -6.29 -9.09
CA HIS A 122 2.32 -6.01 -9.53
C HIS A 122 1.71 -4.95 -8.62
N ALA A 123 0.98 -3.98 -9.18
CA ALA A 123 0.46 -2.86 -8.44
C ALA A 123 -1.05 -2.67 -8.60
N VAL A 124 -1.69 -2.13 -7.56
CA VAL A 124 -2.99 -1.45 -7.62
C VAL A 124 -2.79 -0.03 -7.09
N LEU A 125 -3.75 0.86 -7.34
CA LEU A 125 -3.74 2.22 -6.81
C LEU A 125 -4.54 2.30 -5.52
N GLY A 126 -4.21 3.32 -4.70
CA GLY A 126 -5.00 3.71 -3.55
C GLY A 126 -5.62 5.10 -3.73
N ASN A 127 -6.43 5.50 -2.77
CA ASN A 127 -7.22 6.72 -2.87
C ASN A 127 -6.39 7.99 -2.99
N HIS A 128 -5.21 8.08 -2.37
CA HIS A 128 -4.34 9.24 -2.51
C HIS A 128 -3.71 9.34 -3.90
N ASP A 129 -3.50 8.25 -4.60
CA ASP A 129 -2.99 8.26 -5.97
C ASP A 129 -4.00 8.91 -6.93
N TRP A 130 -5.30 8.84 -6.61
CA TRP A 130 -6.39 9.50 -7.31
C TRP A 130 -6.64 10.92 -6.82
N TRP A 131 -6.71 11.14 -5.50
CA TRP A 131 -7.13 12.41 -4.91
C TRP A 131 -6.16 13.55 -5.16
N GLU A 132 -4.88 13.25 -5.20
CA GLU A 132 -3.83 14.26 -5.38
C GLU A 132 -3.59 14.59 -6.87
N ASP A 133 -4.17 13.83 -7.83
CA ASP A 133 -4.18 14.17 -9.24
C ASP A 133 -5.41 15.02 -9.59
N ARG A 134 -5.21 16.34 -9.52
CA ARG A 134 -6.29 17.31 -9.82
C ARG A 134 -6.86 17.19 -11.23
N THR A 135 -6.05 16.77 -12.20
CA THR A 135 -6.47 16.64 -13.59
C THR A 135 -7.50 15.53 -13.73
N VAL A 136 -7.19 14.35 -13.17
CA VAL A 136 -8.09 13.21 -13.18
C VAL A 136 -9.34 13.48 -12.34
N GLN A 137 -9.19 14.12 -11.17
CA GLN A 137 -10.33 14.51 -10.32
C GLN A 137 -11.29 15.47 -11.03
N GLN A 138 -10.78 16.43 -11.80
CA GLN A 138 -11.62 17.38 -12.56
C GLN A 138 -12.25 16.74 -13.79
N ALA A 139 -11.52 15.87 -14.47
CA ALA A 139 -12.01 15.18 -15.67
C ALA A 139 -13.03 14.07 -15.33
N GLY A 140 -13.01 13.52 -14.11
CA GLY A 140 -13.82 12.38 -13.71
C GLY A 140 -13.50 11.08 -14.45
N GLN A 141 -12.35 11.03 -15.11
CA GLN A 141 -11.88 9.88 -15.88
C GLN A 141 -10.38 10.01 -16.20
N GLY A 142 -9.78 8.89 -16.62
CA GLY A 142 -8.38 8.83 -17.06
C GLY A 142 -7.46 8.17 -16.06
N LYS A 143 -6.22 7.93 -16.47
CA LYS A 143 -5.19 7.31 -15.62
C LYS A 143 -4.50 8.35 -14.74
N PRO A 144 -4.46 8.17 -13.42
CA PRO A 144 -3.67 9.03 -12.53
C PRO A 144 -2.18 9.06 -12.91
N ILE A 145 -1.49 10.13 -12.54
CA ILE A 145 -0.06 10.27 -12.81
C ILE A 145 0.74 9.13 -12.15
N ALA A 146 0.34 8.70 -10.96
CA ALA A 146 0.96 7.56 -10.27
C ALA A 146 0.93 6.29 -11.13
N GLN A 147 -0.22 5.98 -11.75
CA GLN A 147 -0.34 4.84 -12.65
C GLN A 147 0.57 4.96 -13.87
N ARG A 148 0.56 6.13 -14.53
CA ARG A 148 1.38 6.36 -15.72
C ARG A 148 2.88 6.19 -15.43
N GLU A 149 3.34 6.71 -14.30
CA GLU A 149 4.75 6.63 -13.92
C GLU A 149 5.16 5.22 -13.49
N LEU A 150 4.29 4.46 -12.78
CA LEU A 150 4.54 3.04 -12.48
C LEU A 150 4.61 2.19 -13.75
N GLU A 151 3.66 2.37 -14.68
CA GLU A 151 3.66 1.68 -15.97
C GLU A 151 4.90 2.03 -16.80
N ALA A 152 5.31 3.30 -16.84
CA ALA A 152 6.54 3.75 -17.51
C ALA A 152 7.81 3.16 -16.86
N ALA A 153 7.79 2.93 -15.55
CA ALA A 153 8.84 2.26 -14.79
C ALA A 153 8.83 0.72 -14.95
N GLY A 154 7.92 0.17 -15.76
CA GLY A 154 7.81 -1.27 -16.03
C GLY A 154 7.02 -2.05 -14.97
N ILE A 155 6.30 -1.38 -14.09
CA ILE A 155 5.45 -2.01 -13.07
C ILE A 155 3.99 -1.97 -13.57
N PRO A 156 3.38 -3.12 -13.92
CA PRO A 156 1.98 -3.17 -14.33
C PRO A 156 1.05 -2.78 -13.19
N VAL A 157 0.08 -1.91 -13.50
CA VAL A 157 -0.98 -1.49 -12.59
C VAL A 157 -2.31 -2.07 -13.04
N TYR A 158 -2.97 -2.78 -12.14
CA TYR A 158 -4.25 -3.44 -12.43
C TYR A 158 -5.40 -2.59 -11.88
N GLU A 159 -6.26 -2.16 -12.77
CA GLU A 159 -7.53 -1.50 -12.44
C GLU A 159 -8.67 -2.32 -13.01
N ASN A 160 -9.34 -3.09 -12.16
CA ASN A 160 -10.38 -4.04 -12.55
C ASN A 160 -9.88 -5.03 -13.62
N ASP A 161 -8.66 -5.51 -13.44
CA ASP A 161 -8.02 -6.40 -14.41
C ASP A 161 -7.34 -7.58 -13.72
N VAL A 162 -6.97 -8.60 -14.50
CA VAL A 162 -6.41 -9.85 -13.99
C VAL A 162 -5.20 -10.28 -14.81
N VAL A 163 -4.30 -11.01 -14.17
CA VAL A 163 -3.22 -11.71 -14.85
C VAL A 163 -3.15 -13.14 -14.36
N ARG A 164 -2.94 -14.09 -15.27
CA ARG A 164 -2.71 -15.48 -14.94
C ARG A 164 -1.21 -15.74 -14.83
N LEU A 165 -0.79 -16.10 -13.63
CA LEU A 165 0.61 -16.39 -13.30
C LEU A 165 0.81 -17.90 -13.15
N ASN A 166 2.07 -18.34 -13.23
CA ASN A 166 2.43 -19.74 -13.06
C ASN A 166 3.72 -19.85 -12.26
N LYS A 167 3.70 -20.67 -11.21
CA LYS A 167 4.90 -21.03 -10.47
C LYS A 167 5.08 -22.56 -10.52
N SER A 168 6.16 -23.02 -11.15
CA SER A 168 6.51 -24.45 -11.20
C SER A 168 5.38 -25.33 -11.74
N GLY A 169 4.71 -24.88 -12.80
CA GLY A 169 3.60 -25.62 -13.43
C GLY A 169 2.23 -25.43 -12.75
N ARG A 170 2.15 -24.66 -11.65
CA ARG A 170 0.92 -24.40 -10.92
C ARG A 170 0.39 -23.00 -11.23
N PRO A 171 -0.74 -22.89 -11.93
CA PRO A 171 -1.35 -21.61 -12.25
C PRO A 171 -2.11 -21.03 -11.07
N PHE A 172 -2.17 -19.71 -11.02
CA PHE A 172 -3.05 -18.93 -10.17
C PHE A 172 -3.35 -17.57 -10.81
N TRP A 173 -4.42 -16.93 -10.38
CA TRP A 173 -4.81 -15.61 -10.85
C TRP A 173 -4.44 -14.54 -9.84
N LEU A 174 -3.92 -13.44 -10.34
CA LEU A 174 -3.80 -12.19 -9.60
C LEU A 174 -4.81 -11.22 -10.20
N ALA A 175 -5.75 -10.77 -9.37
CA ALA A 175 -6.79 -9.80 -9.73
C ALA A 175 -6.50 -8.48 -9.02
N GLY A 176 -6.47 -7.36 -9.74
CA GLY A 176 -6.36 -6.03 -9.16
C GLY A 176 -7.67 -5.26 -9.31
N LEU A 177 -8.21 -4.80 -8.20
CA LEU A 177 -9.43 -4.04 -8.14
C LEU A 177 -9.14 -2.55 -8.27
N GLY A 178 -9.99 -1.81 -8.96
CA GLY A 178 -9.98 -0.36 -8.96
C GLY A 178 -10.28 0.20 -7.57
N ASP A 179 -9.80 1.40 -7.28
CA ASP A 179 -9.95 2.05 -5.99
C ASP A 179 -11.42 2.37 -5.67
N GLN A 180 -11.87 2.04 -4.44
CA GLN A 180 -13.26 2.21 -4.00
C GLN A 180 -13.60 3.66 -3.64
N LEU A 181 -12.59 4.52 -3.51
CA LEU A 181 -12.69 5.90 -3.05
C LEU A 181 -12.09 6.91 -4.05
N ALA A 182 -11.83 6.48 -5.29
CA ALA A 182 -11.07 7.21 -6.31
C ALA A 182 -11.47 8.67 -6.48
N TYR A 183 -12.77 8.98 -6.49
CA TYR A 183 -13.25 10.33 -6.74
C TYR A 183 -13.83 10.98 -5.48
N VAL A 184 -13.42 12.24 -5.25
CA VAL A 184 -13.94 13.09 -4.18
C VAL A 184 -15.10 13.92 -4.72
N PRO A 185 -16.31 13.87 -4.13
CA PRO A 185 -17.42 14.69 -4.59
C PRO A 185 -17.12 16.18 -4.54
N ALA A 186 -17.50 16.92 -5.59
CA ALA A 186 -17.24 18.35 -5.76
C ALA A 186 -17.86 19.26 -4.67
N ARG A 187 -18.75 18.76 -3.81
CA ARG A 187 -19.40 19.52 -2.74
C ARG A 187 -18.99 19.00 -1.37
N ARG A 188 -18.13 19.74 -0.68
CA ARG A 188 -17.59 19.50 0.67
C ARG A 188 -18.60 19.36 1.82
N PHE A 189 -19.90 19.48 1.60
CA PHE A 189 -20.90 19.65 2.69
C PHE A 189 -22.10 18.69 2.64
N ARG A 190 -22.15 17.70 1.76
CA ARG A 190 -23.10 16.59 1.84
C ARG A 190 -22.35 15.31 2.19
N LYS A 191 -23.01 14.39 2.94
CA LYS A 191 -22.50 13.03 3.21
C LYS A 191 -21.80 12.54 1.95
N LEU A 192 -20.48 12.40 2.04
CA LEU A 192 -19.60 12.15 0.92
C LEU A 192 -19.95 10.77 0.33
N ASN A 193 -20.78 10.73 -0.69
CA ASN A 193 -20.81 9.56 -1.56
C ASN A 193 -19.53 9.63 -2.39
N ARG A 194 -18.46 9.06 -1.85
CA ARG A 194 -17.24 8.80 -2.61
C ARG A 194 -17.61 7.83 -3.71
N VAL A 195 -17.09 8.05 -4.89
CA VAL A 195 -17.35 7.20 -6.07
C VAL A 195 -16.05 6.47 -6.36
N GLY A 196 -16.08 5.16 -6.22
CA GLY A 196 -15.00 4.29 -6.62
C GLY A 196 -15.00 4.05 -8.13
N VAL A 197 -13.90 3.49 -8.59
CA VAL A 197 -13.77 2.91 -9.93
C VAL A 197 -13.80 1.38 -9.88
N ASP A 198 -14.05 0.82 -8.70
CA ASP A 198 -14.05 -0.61 -8.44
C ASP A 198 -15.22 -1.33 -9.12
N ASP A 199 -14.91 -2.38 -9.87
CA ASP A 199 -15.89 -3.32 -10.41
C ASP A 199 -15.43 -4.77 -10.14
N LEU A 200 -15.74 -5.25 -8.94
CA LEU A 200 -15.36 -6.60 -8.52
C LEU A 200 -15.96 -7.69 -9.41
N THR A 201 -17.22 -7.48 -9.86
CA THR A 201 -17.93 -8.45 -10.69
C THR A 201 -17.28 -8.57 -12.07
N ALA A 202 -17.03 -7.46 -12.75
CA ALA A 202 -16.36 -7.46 -14.05
C ALA A 202 -14.91 -7.95 -13.93
N THR A 203 -14.20 -7.63 -12.84
CA THR A 203 -12.85 -8.10 -12.58
C THR A 203 -12.81 -9.63 -12.51
N LEU A 204 -13.66 -10.22 -11.65
CA LEU A 204 -13.68 -11.67 -11.46
C LEU A 204 -14.26 -12.44 -12.66
N ALA A 205 -15.09 -11.81 -13.48
CA ALA A 205 -15.58 -12.42 -14.74
C ALA A 205 -14.46 -12.68 -15.76
N LYS A 206 -13.29 -12.04 -15.63
CA LYS A 206 -12.11 -12.27 -16.46
C LYS A 206 -11.32 -13.54 -16.05
N VAL A 207 -11.62 -14.12 -14.89
CA VAL A 207 -11.03 -15.38 -14.43
C VAL A 207 -11.71 -16.55 -15.13
N THR A 208 -11.00 -17.25 -15.98
CA THR A 208 -11.59 -18.21 -16.95
C THR A 208 -11.43 -19.69 -16.58
N ASP A 209 -10.73 -20.02 -15.48
CA ASP A 209 -10.56 -21.38 -14.99
C ASP A 209 -10.64 -21.45 -13.45
N ASP A 210 -10.49 -22.64 -12.87
CA ASP A 210 -10.63 -22.87 -11.43
C ASP A 210 -9.34 -22.67 -10.63
N ALA A 211 -8.27 -22.13 -11.25
CA ALA A 211 -7.04 -21.85 -10.53
C ALA A 211 -7.26 -20.82 -9.40
N PRO A 212 -6.57 -20.92 -8.25
CA PRO A 212 -6.74 -20.02 -7.12
C PRO A 212 -6.63 -18.52 -7.50
N VAL A 213 -7.38 -17.66 -6.84
CA VAL A 213 -7.37 -16.20 -7.09
C VAL A 213 -6.85 -15.46 -5.87
N ILE A 214 -5.86 -14.59 -6.10
CA ILE A 214 -5.41 -13.57 -5.14
C ILE A 214 -5.98 -12.24 -5.62
N LEU A 215 -6.73 -11.55 -4.75
CA LEU A 215 -7.28 -10.23 -5.01
C LEU A 215 -6.40 -9.16 -4.35
N LEU A 216 -5.98 -8.18 -5.12
CA LEU A 216 -5.37 -6.95 -4.64
C LEU A 216 -6.43 -5.85 -4.63
N ALA A 217 -6.65 -5.24 -3.49
CA ALA A 217 -7.55 -4.09 -3.34
C ALA A 217 -6.96 -3.14 -2.30
N HIS A 218 -6.94 -1.85 -2.57
CA HIS A 218 -6.37 -0.92 -1.60
C HIS A 218 -7.19 -0.90 -0.31
N GLU A 219 -8.50 -0.67 -0.39
CA GLU A 219 -9.37 -0.66 0.78
C GLU A 219 -9.77 -2.09 1.19
N PRO A 220 -9.62 -2.45 2.49
CA PRO A 220 -9.99 -3.77 2.99
C PRO A 220 -11.51 -4.01 3.03
N ASP A 221 -12.33 -2.97 3.05
CA ASP A 221 -13.78 -3.05 3.22
C ASP A 221 -14.48 -3.85 2.12
N VAL A 222 -13.85 -4.03 0.96
CA VAL A 222 -14.37 -4.87 -0.11
C VAL A 222 -14.56 -6.33 0.30
N VAL A 223 -13.88 -6.78 1.35
CA VAL A 223 -13.96 -8.17 1.87
C VAL A 223 -15.39 -8.64 2.08
N MET A 224 -16.31 -7.73 2.46
CA MET A 224 -17.72 -8.04 2.66
C MET A 224 -18.47 -8.43 1.38
N ARG A 225 -17.90 -8.14 0.22
CA ARG A 225 -18.47 -8.42 -1.11
C ARG A 225 -17.69 -9.50 -1.88
N VAL A 226 -16.51 -9.88 -1.36
CA VAL A 226 -15.62 -10.83 -2.03
C VAL A 226 -16.23 -12.24 -1.97
N PRO A 227 -16.46 -12.89 -3.12
CA PRO A 227 -17.02 -14.23 -3.14
C PRO A 227 -15.99 -15.28 -2.71
N ALA A 228 -16.48 -16.44 -2.24
CA ALA A 228 -15.65 -17.58 -1.81
C ALA A 228 -14.71 -18.10 -2.91
N ARG A 229 -14.87 -17.67 -4.17
CA ARG A 229 -13.97 -17.97 -5.29
C ARG A 229 -12.58 -17.37 -5.11
N VAL A 230 -12.44 -16.27 -4.37
CA VAL A 230 -11.17 -15.63 -4.06
C VAL A 230 -10.53 -16.32 -2.87
N SER A 231 -9.32 -16.83 -3.05
CA SER A 231 -8.58 -17.54 -2.00
C SER A 231 -7.94 -16.62 -0.97
N LEU A 232 -7.48 -15.45 -1.41
CA LEU A 232 -6.78 -14.49 -0.55
C LEU A 232 -7.04 -13.06 -1.05
N GLN A 233 -7.34 -12.15 -0.14
CA GLN A 233 -7.32 -10.70 -0.37
C GLN A 233 -6.13 -10.08 0.33
N LEU A 234 -5.43 -9.18 -0.36
CA LEU A 234 -4.35 -8.35 0.18
C LEU A 234 -4.75 -6.90 0.04
N SER A 235 -4.66 -6.14 1.13
CA SER A 235 -5.08 -4.72 1.19
C SER A 235 -4.09 -3.84 1.93
N GLY A 236 -4.11 -2.54 1.62
CA GLY A 236 -3.44 -1.45 2.31
C GLY A 236 -4.41 -0.59 3.11
N HIS A 237 -4.31 0.75 2.97
CA HIS A 237 -5.23 1.79 3.46
C HIS A 237 -5.30 1.99 4.98
N THR A 238 -4.94 1.03 5.80
CA THR A 238 -5.21 1.05 7.25
C THR A 238 -4.12 1.70 8.08
N LEU A 239 -3.12 2.37 7.48
CA LEU A 239 -2.04 3.09 8.17
C LEU A 239 -1.61 2.43 9.49
N SER A 240 -0.98 1.24 9.42
CA SER A 240 -0.42 0.52 10.58
C SER A 240 -1.39 -0.24 11.49
N LEU A 241 -2.65 -0.39 11.17
CA LEU A 241 -3.52 -1.33 11.86
C LEU A 241 -3.60 -2.62 11.05
N ILE A 242 -2.62 -3.50 11.26
CA ILE A 242 -2.74 -4.88 10.78
C ILE A 242 -3.79 -5.55 11.63
N HIS A 243 -5.00 -5.66 11.10
CA HIS A 243 -5.98 -6.59 11.61
C HIS A 243 -5.90 -7.87 10.78
N ILE A 244 -5.57 -8.95 11.47
CA ILE A 244 -5.63 -10.33 10.99
C ILE A 244 -7.06 -10.82 11.18
#